data_0f9d20c8c3ae9e6184c55c9b01c54e9e
#
_entry.id   0f9d20c8c3ae9e6184c55c9b01c54e9e
#
_cell.length_a   1.000
_cell.length_b   1.000
_cell.length_c   1.000
_cell.angle_alpha   90.00
_cell.angle_beta   90.00
_cell.angle_gamma   90.00
#
_symmetry.space_group_name_H-M   'P 1'
#
loop_
_entity.id
_entity.type
_entity.pdbx_description
1 polymer ?
#
loop_
_entity_poly.entity_id
_entity_poly.type
_entity_poly.pdbx_seq_one_letter_code
_entity_poly.pdbx_strand_id
1 'polypeptide(L)'
;TKFFRPKRMDGNWETPFNPIEIGRAYTEATAWQYRFFVPHDVSGMAQLFGGKKEFITALDSIFTVESDVHGDLVDITGLIGQYVHGNEPSHHIAYLYDYVGQPWKTQEMTRRLLHEMYAPTPEGIIGNEDCGQMSGWYILSSLGIYSVCPGSNEFALTTPLFEKAVVNLANRKTLTILANNPKKNVYITKVELNGQPIDVNFITYAQLMEGGELRFTLSDKPNMERGVSSEASPYSYTKDEVVSIPYVDKDLNLFMDKVTVALATTTKDAEIRYTLDGSEPTEQSALYEQPFELDKTTLIKAKGFKEGLRSSRTLSISATKAELKAALSVNPTQNGTSYKYFEGTYQKVADVEKSPLLESGVMPEPSIKGAKQEDHFGYIFSGLINVPEDGVYTFQTRSDDGSVLYIHDEQVVNNDASHAAIPATGMVALKKGFHPYKLYYFEDYEGEYLSWAWNCLLYTSPSPRD
;
A
#
# COMPACT_ATOMS: atom_id res chain seq x y z
N THR A 1 -9.49 1.55 8.85
CA THR A 1 -8.10 1.26 9.27
C THR A 1 -7.15 2.43 9.09
N LYS A 2 -7.44 3.41 8.21
CA LYS A 2 -6.55 4.51 7.81
C LYS A 2 -5.22 4.02 7.16
N PHE A 3 -5.22 2.83 6.60
CA PHE A 3 -4.16 2.30 5.74
C PHE A 3 -4.72 2.06 4.34
N PHE A 4 -3.90 2.18 3.32
CA PHE A 4 -4.21 1.60 2.02
C PHE A 4 -4.13 0.08 2.16
N ARG A 5 -5.24 -0.58 1.88
CA ARG A 5 -5.31 -2.04 1.95
C ARG A 5 -5.40 -2.62 0.54
N PRO A 6 -4.82 -3.79 0.30
CA PRO A 6 -5.01 -4.48 -0.97
C PRO A 6 -6.48 -4.88 -1.14
N LYS A 7 -6.95 -4.79 -2.38
CA LYS A 7 -8.27 -5.26 -2.78
C LYS A 7 -8.14 -6.39 -3.80
N ARG A 8 -9.02 -7.35 -3.71
CA ARG A 8 -9.19 -8.36 -4.74
C ARG A 8 -9.92 -7.80 -5.96
N MET A 9 -9.92 -8.56 -7.06
CA MET A 9 -10.58 -8.16 -8.30
C MET A 9 -12.09 -7.96 -8.16
N ASP A 10 -12.71 -8.64 -7.19
CA ASP A 10 -14.12 -8.48 -6.83
C ASP A 10 -14.43 -7.21 -6.03
N GLY A 11 -13.39 -6.41 -5.69
CA GLY A 11 -13.51 -5.18 -4.93
C GLY A 11 -13.51 -5.35 -3.41
N ASN A 12 -13.49 -6.58 -2.89
CA ASN A 12 -13.38 -6.85 -1.46
C ASN A 12 -11.94 -6.64 -0.95
N TRP A 13 -11.84 -6.35 0.34
CA TRP A 13 -10.54 -6.21 0.99
C TRP A 13 -9.86 -7.57 1.14
N GLU A 14 -8.55 -7.59 0.92
CA GLU A 14 -7.77 -8.78 1.25
C GLU A 14 -7.64 -8.94 2.77
N THR A 15 -7.84 -10.16 3.25
CA THR A 15 -7.75 -10.54 4.66
C THR A 15 -7.01 -11.87 4.82
N PRO A 16 -6.21 -12.06 5.88
CA PRO A 16 -5.88 -11.12 6.96
C PRO A 16 -5.06 -9.93 6.47
N PHE A 17 -5.07 -8.81 7.22
CA PHE A 17 -4.26 -7.63 6.93
C PHE A 17 -3.36 -7.30 8.11
N ASN A 18 -2.06 -7.33 7.89
CA ASN A 18 -1.04 -6.94 8.85
C ASN A 18 -0.28 -5.69 8.33
N PRO A 19 -0.36 -4.53 9.00
CA PRO A 19 0.24 -3.30 8.50
C PRO A 19 1.77 -3.23 8.61
N ILE A 20 2.40 -4.16 9.31
CA ILE A 20 3.87 -4.26 9.48
C ILE A 20 4.49 -5.39 8.63
N GLU A 21 3.69 -6.06 7.80
CA GLU A 21 4.15 -7.10 6.89
C GLU A 21 4.81 -6.47 5.66
N ILE A 22 6.02 -6.91 5.34
CA ILE A 22 6.84 -6.41 4.22
C ILE A 22 6.55 -7.23 2.96
N GLY A 23 6.54 -6.58 1.81
CA GLY A 23 6.68 -7.20 0.49
C GLY A 23 5.44 -7.89 -0.08
N ARG A 24 4.38 -8.13 0.71
CA ARG A 24 3.18 -8.83 0.21
C ARG A 24 2.34 -7.97 -0.73
N ALA A 25 1.88 -6.83 -0.24
CA ALA A 25 1.00 -5.92 -0.96
C ALA A 25 1.67 -4.57 -1.27
N TYR A 26 2.88 -4.39 -0.79
CA TYR A 26 3.67 -3.16 -0.86
C TYR A 26 5.08 -3.51 -1.28
N THR A 27 5.51 -2.99 -2.40
CA THR A 27 6.88 -3.22 -2.90
C THR A 27 7.89 -2.67 -1.90
N GLU A 28 8.76 -3.53 -1.39
CA GLU A 28 9.89 -3.20 -0.52
C GLU A 28 9.55 -2.34 0.70
N ALA A 29 8.32 -2.44 1.20
CA ALA A 29 7.85 -1.61 2.29
C ALA A 29 6.68 -2.26 3.04
N THR A 30 6.17 -1.57 4.05
CA THR A 30 4.98 -1.94 4.80
C THR A 30 3.82 -0.97 4.49
N ALA A 31 2.63 -1.28 4.99
CA ALA A 31 1.49 -0.35 4.90
C ALA A 31 1.75 0.99 5.60
N TRP A 32 2.69 1.06 6.56
CA TRP A 32 3.03 2.28 7.26
C TRP A 32 3.66 3.34 6.36
N GLN A 33 4.60 2.96 5.50
CA GLN A 33 5.23 3.89 4.56
C GLN A 33 4.24 4.25 3.44
N TYR A 34 3.63 3.24 2.82
CA TYR A 34 2.71 3.46 1.71
C TYR A 34 1.44 4.25 2.06
N ARG A 35 1.00 4.28 3.33
CA ARG A 35 -0.17 5.08 3.74
C ARG A 35 0.00 6.58 3.48
N PHE A 36 1.24 7.05 3.29
CA PHE A 36 1.58 8.43 2.99
C PHE A 36 2.03 8.65 1.54
N PHE A 37 2.04 7.60 0.71
CA PHE A 37 2.60 7.67 -0.64
C PHE A 37 1.60 8.24 -1.66
N VAL A 38 1.17 9.50 -1.44
CA VAL A 38 0.34 10.29 -2.35
C VAL A 38 0.97 11.70 -2.49
N PRO A 39 2.21 11.80 -2.97
CA PRO A 39 2.95 13.07 -2.97
C PRO A 39 2.32 14.15 -3.84
N HIS A 40 1.53 13.78 -4.85
CA HIS A 40 0.83 14.70 -5.74
C HIS A 40 -0.45 15.29 -5.13
N ASP A 41 -1.01 14.69 -4.07
CA ASP A 41 -2.25 15.17 -3.43
C ASP A 41 -2.28 14.98 -1.92
N VAL A 42 -1.40 15.67 -1.22
CA VAL A 42 -1.29 15.63 0.24
C VAL A 42 -2.54 16.19 0.92
N SER A 43 -3.16 17.24 0.33
CA SER A 43 -4.42 17.80 0.87
C SER A 43 -5.57 16.78 0.80
N GLY A 44 -5.74 16.10 -0.32
CA GLY A 44 -6.74 15.03 -0.47
C GLY A 44 -6.46 13.86 0.47
N MET A 45 -5.19 13.49 0.64
CA MET A 45 -4.78 12.47 1.61
C MET A 45 -5.14 12.89 3.04
N ALA A 46 -4.86 14.12 3.45
CA ALA A 46 -5.22 14.62 4.78
C ALA A 46 -6.73 14.56 5.02
N GLN A 47 -7.56 14.81 4.02
CA GLN A 47 -9.01 14.67 4.10
C GLN A 47 -9.43 13.21 4.31
N LEU A 48 -8.78 12.24 3.61
CA LEU A 48 -9.03 10.80 3.81
C LEU A 48 -8.69 10.34 5.23
N PHE A 49 -7.76 11.01 5.90
CA PHE A 49 -7.47 10.77 7.32
C PHE A 49 -8.53 11.36 8.28
N GLY A 50 -9.45 12.18 7.78
CA GLY A 50 -10.48 12.86 8.56
C GLY A 50 -10.14 14.31 8.88
N GLY A 51 -9.13 14.88 8.20
CA GLY A 51 -8.70 16.27 8.34
C GLY A 51 -7.25 16.43 8.77
N LYS A 52 -6.78 17.68 8.77
CA LYS A 52 -5.38 18.03 9.09
C LYS A 52 -4.92 17.50 10.45
N LYS A 53 -5.79 17.57 11.48
CA LYS A 53 -5.44 17.14 12.84
C LYS A 53 -5.17 15.64 12.92
N GLU A 54 -6.07 14.85 12.35
CA GLU A 54 -5.97 13.39 12.29
C GLU A 54 -4.77 12.95 11.44
N PHE A 55 -4.50 13.68 10.36
CA PHE A 55 -3.35 13.44 9.51
C PHE A 55 -2.03 13.73 10.24
N ILE A 56 -1.92 14.85 10.97
CA ILE A 56 -0.76 15.17 11.80
C ILE A 56 -0.53 14.08 12.86
N THR A 57 -1.59 13.63 13.54
CA THR A 57 -1.48 12.53 14.50
C THR A 57 -0.94 11.25 13.84
N ALA A 58 -1.37 10.96 12.62
CA ALA A 58 -0.86 9.82 11.86
C ALA A 58 0.60 9.99 11.42
N LEU A 59 1.01 11.21 11.03
CA LEU A 59 2.41 11.54 10.73
C LEU A 59 3.30 11.42 11.97
N ASP A 60 2.85 11.93 13.12
CA ASP A 60 3.60 11.79 14.37
C ASP A 60 3.76 10.30 14.73
N SER A 61 2.72 9.50 14.48
CA SER A 61 2.74 8.07 14.84
C SER A 61 3.77 7.25 14.06
N ILE A 62 4.05 7.55 12.78
CA ILE A 62 5.03 6.77 12.01
C ILE A 62 6.44 6.87 12.60
N PHE A 63 6.78 7.99 13.25
CA PHE A 63 8.08 8.23 13.85
C PHE A 63 8.17 7.79 15.32
N THR A 64 7.05 7.39 15.95
CA THR A 64 6.97 7.13 17.40
C THR A 64 6.52 5.72 17.78
N VAL A 65 5.88 4.97 16.86
CA VAL A 65 5.51 3.57 17.12
C VAL A 65 6.75 2.68 17.14
N GLU A 66 6.61 1.47 17.68
CA GLU A 66 7.71 0.51 17.71
C GLU A 66 8.20 0.14 16.31
N SER A 67 9.52 -0.02 16.18
CA SER A 67 10.20 -0.42 14.94
C SER A 67 10.16 -1.94 14.78
N ASP A 68 8.96 -2.51 14.82
CA ASP A 68 8.74 -3.94 14.58
C ASP A 68 8.21 -4.12 13.15
N VAL A 69 8.94 -4.90 12.35
CA VAL A 69 8.59 -5.23 10.96
C VAL A 69 8.70 -6.74 10.78
N HIS A 70 7.78 -7.32 10.01
CA HIS A 70 7.76 -8.75 9.75
C HIS A 70 8.15 -9.03 8.30
N GLY A 71 9.24 -9.74 8.10
CA GLY A 71 9.81 -10.13 6.81
C GLY A 71 11.30 -9.77 6.72
N ASP A 72 12.00 -10.43 5.80
CA ASP A 72 13.42 -10.28 5.58
C ASP A 72 13.64 -9.56 4.23
N LEU A 73 13.76 -8.24 4.26
CA LEU A 73 14.21 -7.46 3.11
C LEU A 73 15.41 -6.59 3.53
N VAL A 74 16.44 -6.62 2.70
CA VAL A 74 17.72 -5.92 2.92
C VAL A 74 17.52 -4.40 2.98
N ASP A 75 16.52 -3.87 2.27
CA ASP A 75 16.27 -2.44 2.11
C ASP A 75 15.53 -1.79 3.31
N ILE A 76 15.04 -2.59 4.25
CA ILE A 76 14.38 -2.08 5.47
C ILE A 76 15.43 -1.72 6.52
N THR A 77 16.09 -0.57 6.31
CA THR A 77 17.15 -0.03 7.17
C THR A 77 16.87 1.43 7.53
N GLY A 78 17.57 1.96 8.55
CA GLY A 78 17.41 3.35 8.98
C GLY A 78 16.03 3.63 9.56
N LEU A 79 15.57 2.76 10.47
CA LEU A 79 14.26 2.87 11.09
C LEU A 79 14.21 3.96 12.16
N ILE A 80 13.16 4.78 12.09
CA ILE A 80 12.68 5.66 13.17
C ILE A 80 11.19 5.36 13.33
N GLY A 81 10.82 4.58 14.33
CA GLY A 81 9.49 4.00 14.39
C GLY A 81 9.24 3.09 13.18
N GLN A 82 8.19 3.38 12.43
CA GLN A 82 7.88 2.70 11.16
C GLN A 82 8.32 3.49 9.92
N TYR A 83 9.00 4.62 10.10
CA TYR A 83 9.68 5.34 9.02
C TYR A 83 10.97 4.60 8.65
N VAL A 84 11.21 4.39 7.35
CA VAL A 84 12.36 3.67 6.83
C VAL A 84 13.14 4.59 5.90
N HIS A 85 14.29 5.11 6.36
CA HIS A 85 15.06 6.06 5.54
C HIS A 85 15.81 5.37 4.39
N GLY A 86 16.18 4.11 4.55
CA GLY A 86 16.92 3.33 3.56
C GLY A 86 16.11 2.98 2.31
N ASN A 87 14.83 3.38 2.22
CA ASN A 87 14.02 3.12 1.03
C ASN A 87 13.10 4.29 0.66
N GLU A 88 12.90 4.54 -0.64
CA GLU A 88 12.27 5.71 -1.26
C GLU A 88 10.82 5.95 -0.84
N PRO A 89 9.97 4.94 -0.55
CA PRO A 89 8.60 5.19 -0.11
C PRO A 89 8.49 6.12 1.10
N SER A 90 9.58 6.28 1.87
CA SER A 90 9.62 7.15 3.06
C SER A 90 10.14 8.55 2.81
N HIS A 91 10.93 8.81 1.77
CA HIS A 91 11.76 10.00 1.61
C HIS A 91 11.00 11.33 1.65
N HIS A 92 9.75 11.37 1.20
CA HIS A 92 8.90 12.55 1.19
C HIS A 92 8.18 12.80 2.52
N ILE A 93 8.08 11.79 3.42
CA ILE A 93 7.17 11.81 4.58
C ILE A 93 7.52 12.93 5.55
N ALA A 94 8.80 13.18 5.82
CA ALA A 94 9.24 14.25 6.73
C ALA A 94 8.82 15.66 6.27
N TYR A 95 8.57 15.83 4.96
CA TYR A 95 8.14 17.10 4.37
C TYR A 95 6.64 17.33 4.38
N LEU A 96 5.84 16.30 4.70
CA LEU A 96 4.38 16.40 4.67
C LEU A 96 3.80 17.38 5.72
N TYR A 97 4.56 17.70 6.75
CA TYR A 97 4.17 18.72 7.73
C TYR A 97 4.08 20.14 7.12
N ASP A 98 4.82 20.45 6.05
CA ASP A 98 4.72 21.71 5.31
C ASP A 98 3.35 21.92 4.68
N TYR A 99 2.64 20.82 4.34
CA TYR A 99 1.33 20.84 3.72
C TYR A 99 0.18 21.02 4.71
N VAL A 100 0.44 20.79 5.99
CA VAL A 100 -0.60 20.81 7.05
C VAL A 100 -0.38 21.90 8.10
N GLY A 101 0.49 22.86 7.79
CA GLY A 101 0.71 24.05 8.61
C GLY A 101 1.57 23.82 9.84
N GLN A 102 2.48 22.84 9.80
CA GLN A 102 3.47 22.58 10.87
C GLN A 102 4.91 22.51 10.34
N PRO A 103 5.38 23.51 9.58
CA PRO A 103 6.70 23.46 8.93
C PRO A 103 7.88 23.29 9.90
N TRP A 104 7.74 23.69 11.15
CA TRP A 104 8.77 23.46 12.17
C TRP A 104 9.05 21.97 12.41
N LYS A 105 8.05 21.09 12.26
CA LYS A 105 8.23 19.63 12.34
C LYS A 105 8.98 19.07 11.14
N THR A 106 8.75 19.59 9.93
CA THR A 106 9.59 19.29 8.77
C THR A 106 11.04 19.60 9.07
N GLN A 107 11.33 20.80 9.60
CA GLN A 107 12.68 21.26 9.90
C GLN A 107 13.36 20.41 10.99
N GLU A 108 12.63 20.04 12.02
CA GLU A 108 13.10 19.17 13.10
C GLU A 108 13.40 17.76 12.60
N MET A 109 12.46 17.16 11.86
CA MET A 109 12.59 15.77 11.40
C MET A 109 13.67 15.63 10.32
N THR A 110 13.72 16.53 9.34
CA THR A 110 14.78 16.50 8.32
C THR A 110 16.16 16.72 8.93
N ARG A 111 16.29 17.59 9.94
CA ARG A 111 17.53 17.75 10.67
C ARG A 111 17.95 16.47 11.40
N ARG A 112 17.00 15.79 12.03
CA ARG A 112 17.23 14.51 12.68
C ARG A 112 17.73 13.45 11.67
N LEU A 113 17.06 13.32 10.54
CA LEU A 113 17.44 12.36 9.49
C LEU A 113 18.83 12.64 8.92
N LEU A 114 19.15 13.91 8.64
CA LEU A 114 20.50 14.31 8.17
C LEU A 114 21.63 13.95 9.14
N HIS A 115 21.35 13.90 10.44
CA HIS A 115 22.36 13.58 11.45
C HIS A 115 22.41 12.09 11.82
N GLU A 116 21.28 11.39 11.82
CA GLU A 116 21.20 10.00 12.26
C GLU A 116 21.42 9.00 11.13
N MET A 117 21.09 9.37 9.86
CA MET A 117 21.07 8.45 8.73
C MET A 117 22.28 8.58 7.79
N TYR A 118 23.13 9.59 8.03
CA TYR A 118 24.31 9.85 7.20
C TYR A 118 25.54 10.09 8.06
N ALA A 119 26.69 9.55 7.62
CA ALA A 119 27.98 9.73 8.29
C ALA A 119 29.09 9.98 7.27
N PRO A 120 30.19 10.70 7.66
CA PRO A 120 31.33 10.96 6.76
C PRO A 120 32.29 9.76 6.68
N THR A 121 31.76 8.60 6.37
CA THR A 121 32.51 7.33 6.20
C THR A 121 32.12 6.66 4.89
N PRO A 122 32.92 5.71 4.36
CA PRO A 122 32.53 4.98 3.15
C PRO A 122 31.15 4.28 3.23
N GLU A 123 30.78 3.80 4.42
CA GLU A 123 29.49 3.16 4.72
C GLU A 123 28.48 4.15 5.33
N GLY A 124 28.64 5.45 5.06
CA GLY A 124 27.88 6.52 5.70
C GLY A 124 26.49 6.76 5.14
N ILE A 125 25.99 5.96 4.22
CA ILE A 125 24.63 5.99 3.68
C ILE A 125 23.87 4.78 4.21
N ILE A 126 22.69 5.00 4.76
CA ILE A 126 21.80 3.93 5.21
C ILE A 126 21.11 3.30 3.99
N GLY A 127 21.14 1.97 3.90
CA GLY A 127 20.54 1.20 2.80
C GLY A 127 21.38 1.27 1.51
N ASN A 128 20.72 0.97 0.40
CA ASN A 128 21.33 1.08 -0.93
C ASN A 128 21.34 2.53 -1.41
N GLU A 129 22.27 2.85 -2.29
CA GLU A 129 22.40 4.24 -2.82
C GLU A 129 21.31 4.57 -3.85
N ASP A 130 20.83 3.55 -4.56
CA ASP A 130 19.72 3.57 -5.52
C ASP A 130 19.85 4.62 -6.63
N CYS A 131 20.92 4.48 -7.39
CA CYS A 131 21.22 5.31 -8.57
C CYS A 131 21.26 6.81 -8.26
N GLY A 132 21.65 7.21 -7.06
CA GLY A 132 21.79 8.61 -6.65
C GLY A 132 20.62 9.14 -5.83
N GLN A 133 19.62 8.34 -5.50
CA GLN A 133 18.46 8.80 -4.74
C GLN A 133 18.84 9.20 -3.31
N MET A 134 19.63 8.37 -2.61
CA MET A 134 20.05 8.65 -1.23
C MET A 134 20.99 9.87 -1.17
N SER A 135 21.95 9.97 -2.06
CA SER A 135 22.82 11.16 -2.19
C SER A 135 22.03 12.40 -2.60
N GLY A 136 21.08 12.28 -3.52
CA GLY A 136 20.20 13.36 -3.95
C GLY A 136 19.33 13.89 -2.82
N TRP A 137 18.77 13.00 -2.00
CA TRP A 137 18.02 13.39 -0.79
C TRP A 137 18.89 14.18 0.19
N TYR A 138 20.09 13.64 0.50
CA TYR A 138 21.04 14.30 1.40
C TYR A 138 21.45 15.69 0.89
N ILE A 139 21.84 15.79 -0.38
CA ILE A 139 22.31 17.05 -0.97
C ILE A 139 21.19 18.09 -0.95
N LEU A 140 20.01 17.77 -1.47
CA LEU A 140 18.90 18.72 -1.54
C LEU A 140 18.43 19.14 -0.15
N SER A 141 18.25 18.20 0.77
CA SER A 141 17.85 18.47 2.15
C SER A 141 18.91 19.31 2.89
N SER A 142 20.20 19.06 2.66
CA SER A 142 21.31 19.84 3.19
C SER A 142 21.34 21.29 2.67
N LEU A 143 20.80 21.51 1.46
CA LEU A 143 20.63 22.85 0.87
C LEU A 143 19.36 23.56 1.37
N GLY A 144 18.50 22.87 2.12
CA GLY A 144 17.26 23.41 2.66
C GLY A 144 16.06 23.33 1.72
N ILE A 145 16.11 22.45 0.71
CA ILE A 145 15.05 22.25 -0.28
C ILE A 145 14.86 20.77 -0.58
N TYR A 146 13.65 20.35 -0.98
CA TYR A 146 13.40 18.99 -1.47
C TYR A 146 12.19 18.92 -2.41
N SER A 147 12.30 18.13 -3.49
CA SER A 147 11.20 17.85 -4.41
C SER A 147 10.32 16.74 -3.85
N VAL A 148 9.23 17.09 -3.17
CA VAL A 148 8.28 16.13 -2.55
C VAL A 148 7.52 15.35 -3.60
N CYS A 149 7.16 15.99 -4.72
CA CYS A 149 6.45 15.39 -5.83
C CYS A 149 7.27 15.54 -7.11
N PRO A 150 7.99 14.50 -7.56
CA PRO A 150 8.67 14.51 -8.85
C PRO A 150 7.70 14.88 -10.00
N GLY A 151 8.12 15.81 -10.86
CA GLY A 151 7.26 16.38 -11.90
C GLY A 151 6.50 17.64 -11.48
N SER A 152 6.46 17.99 -10.19
CA SER A 152 6.11 19.33 -9.72
C SER A 152 7.27 20.30 -9.97
N ASN A 153 6.95 21.59 -10.14
CA ASN A 153 7.95 22.65 -10.23
C ASN A 153 8.27 23.31 -8.87
N GLU A 154 7.80 22.73 -7.76
CA GLU A 154 7.97 23.23 -6.42
C GLU A 154 8.90 22.35 -5.59
N PHE A 155 9.71 23.01 -4.76
CA PHE A 155 10.57 22.38 -3.76
C PHE A 155 10.13 22.85 -2.39
N ALA A 156 9.78 21.92 -1.51
CA ALA A 156 9.48 22.20 -0.11
C ALA A 156 10.74 22.74 0.60
N LEU A 157 10.55 23.65 1.56
CA LEU A 157 11.62 24.29 2.31
C LEU A 157 11.88 23.57 3.62
N THR A 158 13.14 23.34 3.93
CA THR A 158 13.61 22.89 5.24
C THR A 158 14.84 23.69 5.64
N THR A 159 15.46 23.35 6.75
CA THR A 159 16.60 24.11 7.27
C THR A 159 17.91 23.66 6.64
N PRO A 160 18.67 24.55 5.98
CA PRO A 160 20.01 24.23 5.47
C PRO A 160 20.95 23.68 6.56
N LEU A 161 21.84 22.78 6.18
CA LEU A 161 22.85 22.20 7.08
C LEU A 161 24.10 23.06 7.19
N PHE A 162 24.38 23.87 6.16
CA PHE A 162 25.61 24.68 6.05
C PHE A 162 25.32 26.17 6.16
N GLU A 163 26.27 26.94 6.71
CA GLU A 163 26.19 28.42 6.78
C GLU A 163 26.20 29.05 5.39
N LYS A 164 26.90 28.43 4.46
CA LYS A 164 26.98 28.84 3.05
C LYS A 164 27.14 27.66 2.15
N ALA A 165 26.32 27.60 1.11
CA ALA A 165 26.49 26.73 -0.03
C ALA A 165 26.43 27.52 -1.33
N VAL A 166 27.17 27.08 -2.35
CA VAL A 166 27.20 27.72 -3.67
C VAL A 166 26.89 26.65 -4.71
N VAL A 167 25.81 26.86 -5.46
CA VAL A 167 25.35 25.94 -6.51
C VAL A 167 25.55 26.60 -7.88
N ASN A 168 26.35 25.97 -8.73
CA ASN A 168 26.50 26.39 -10.13
C ASN A 168 25.36 25.76 -10.95
N LEU A 169 24.50 26.61 -11.49
CA LEU A 169 23.29 26.19 -12.22
C LEU A 169 23.62 25.88 -13.69
N ALA A 170 22.81 25.00 -14.30
CA ALA A 170 22.99 24.60 -15.69
C ALA A 170 22.94 25.76 -16.70
N ASN A 171 22.23 26.85 -16.38
CA ASN A 171 22.17 28.08 -17.17
C ASN A 171 23.36 29.04 -16.92
N ARG A 172 24.45 28.57 -16.28
CA ARG A 172 25.66 29.31 -15.93
C ARG A 172 25.47 30.42 -14.87
N LYS A 173 24.29 30.50 -14.25
CA LYS A 173 24.08 31.33 -13.08
C LYS A 173 24.55 30.61 -11.81
N THR A 174 24.65 31.35 -10.73
CA THR A 174 25.05 30.82 -9.43
C THR A 174 23.96 31.12 -8.40
N LEU A 175 23.55 30.12 -7.62
CA LEU A 175 22.69 30.29 -6.46
C LEU A 175 23.56 30.14 -5.19
N THR A 176 23.59 31.17 -4.37
CA THR A 176 24.23 31.16 -3.06
C THR A 176 23.17 30.98 -1.99
N ILE A 177 23.27 29.94 -1.19
CA ILE A 177 22.39 29.67 -0.05
C ILE A 177 23.11 30.05 1.23
N LEU A 178 22.46 30.85 2.07
CA LEU A 178 23.01 31.35 3.33
C LEU A 178 22.09 31.04 4.50
N ALA A 179 22.68 30.61 5.63
CA ALA A 179 21.93 30.35 6.85
C ALA A 179 22.78 30.77 8.09
N ASN A 180 22.16 31.45 9.07
CA ASN A 180 22.85 31.88 10.26
C ASN A 180 22.96 30.77 11.30
N ASN A 181 24.17 30.31 11.59
CA ASN A 181 24.49 29.34 12.63
C ASN A 181 23.59 28.06 12.60
N PRO A 182 23.51 27.35 11.47
CA PRO A 182 22.61 26.19 11.30
C PRO A 182 22.99 25.00 12.20
N LYS A 183 24.21 24.98 12.76
CA LYS A 183 24.61 23.95 13.74
C LYS A 183 23.81 24.04 15.04
N LYS A 184 23.38 25.24 15.43
CA LYS A 184 22.60 25.49 16.64
C LYS A 184 21.12 25.75 16.33
N ASN A 185 20.86 26.50 15.27
CA ASN A 185 19.53 26.96 14.91
C ASN A 185 18.89 26.01 13.91
N VAL A 186 17.73 25.45 14.26
CA VAL A 186 17.02 24.47 13.45
C VAL A 186 15.79 25.06 12.75
N TYR A 187 15.23 26.14 13.32
CA TYR A 187 13.90 26.60 12.90
C TYR A 187 13.98 27.87 12.06
N ILE A 188 13.28 27.87 10.93
CA ILE A 188 13.21 29.00 9.99
C ILE A 188 12.28 30.07 10.57
N THR A 189 12.81 31.31 10.69
CA THR A 189 12.03 32.49 11.05
C THR A 189 11.76 33.39 9.84
N LYS A 190 12.65 33.39 8.84
CA LYS A 190 12.50 34.17 7.61
C LYS A 190 13.24 33.49 6.47
N VAL A 191 12.68 33.60 5.26
CA VAL A 191 13.35 33.21 4.00
C VAL A 191 13.29 34.39 3.04
N GLU A 192 14.38 34.66 2.34
CA GLU A 192 14.47 35.70 1.31
C GLU A 192 15.18 35.19 0.07
N LEU A 193 14.65 35.48 -1.12
CA LEU A 193 15.33 35.28 -2.38
C LEU A 193 15.66 36.66 -2.97
N ASN A 194 16.94 36.95 -3.18
CA ASN A 194 17.41 38.21 -3.71
C ASN A 194 16.86 39.43 -2.94
N GLY A 195 16.74 39.30 -1.62
CA GLY A 195 16.20 40.33 -0.73
C GLY A 195 14.67 40.43 -0.69
N GLN A 196 13.95 39.63 -1.46
CA GLN A 196 12.49 39.58 -1.41
C GLN A 196 12.03 38.44 -0.48
N PRO A 197 11.07 38.68 0.43
CA PRO A 197 10.58 37.66 1.36
C PRO A 197 9.86 36.54 0.65
N ILE A 198 10.04 35.31 1.15
CA ILE A 198 9.29 34.10 0.79
C ILE A 198 8.54 33.65 2.06
N ASP A 199 7.24 33.92 2.10
CA ASP A 199 6.39 33.60 3.26
C ASP A 199 5.71 32.22 3.17
N VAL A 200 5.88 31.52 2.03
CA VAL A 200 5.39 30.17 1.77
C VAL A 200 6.42 29.10 2.17
N ASN A 201 6.00 27.84 2.24
CA ASN A 201 6.86 26.70 2.57
C ASN A 201 7.48 26.02 1.34
N PHE A 202 7.56 26.72 0.23
CA PHE A 202 8.15 26.20 -1.01
C PHE A 202 8.83 27.29 -1.81
N ILE A 203 9.68 26.87 -2.74
CA ILE A 203 10.29 27.70 -3.78
C ILE A 203 10.13 26.99 -5.13
N THR A 204 9.89 27.73 -6.20
CA THR A 204 9.72 27.12 -7.51
C THR A 204 11.05 26.87 -8.22
N TYR A 205 11.09 25.90 -9.13
CA TYR A 205 12.24 25.65 -9.99
C TYR A 205 12.67 26.90 -10.78
N ALA A 206 11.69 27.67 -11.29
CA ALA A 206 11.98 28.91 -12.01
C ALA A 206 12.72 29.93 -11.12
N GLN A 207 12.28 30.13 -9.88
CA GLN A 207 12.94 31.00 -8.89
C GLN A 207 14.36 30.53 -8.58
N LEU A 208 14.56 29.22 -8.38
CA LEU A 208 15.91 28.68 -8.15
C LEU A 208 16.83 28.91 -9.35
N MET A 209 16.32 28.75 -10.56
CA MET A 209 17.10 28.94 -11.80
C MET A 209 17.38 30.41 -12.15
N GLU A 210 16.75 31.36 -11.46
CA GLU A 210 17.15 32.79 -11.54
C GLU A 210 18.55 33.01 -10.94
N GLY A 211 18.93 32.16 -9.99
CA GLY A 211 20.18 32.32 -9.24
C GLY A 211 20.13 33.48 -8.26
N GLY A 212 21.32 33.90 -7.80
CA GLY A 212 21.44 34.98 -6.80
C GLY A 212 21.60 34.44 -5.38
N GLU A 213 20.90 35.03 -4.42
CA GLU A 213 21.03 34.69 -3.01
C GLU A 213 19.70 34.20 -2.40
N LEU A 214 19.69 32.98 -1.86
CA LEU A 214 18.62 32.43 -1.04
C LEU A 214 19.10 32.44 0.43
N ARG A 215 18.46 33.26 1.25
CA ARG A 215 18.85 33.51 2.65
C ARG A 215 17.83 32.97 3.62
N PHE A 216 18.27 32.12 4.54
CA PHE A 216 17.50 31.62 5.68
C PHE A 216 17.93 32.32 6.95
N THR A 217 16.98 32.91 7.67
CA THR A 217 17.19 33.37 9.06
C THR A 217 16.63 32.32 9.98
N LEU A 218 17.48 31.79 10.87
CA LEU A 218 17.18 30.64 11.71
C LEU A 218 17.17 31.01 13.19
N SER A 219 16.41 30.25 14.00
CA SER A 219 16.31 30.32 15.46
C SER A 219 16.52 28.94 16.09
N ASP A 220 16.86 28.91 17.36
CA ASP A 220 16.91 27.72 18.20
C ASP A 220 15.53 27.34 18.79
N LYS A 221 14.48 28.11 18.51
CA LYS A 221 13.10 27.87 18.96
C LYS A 221 12.16 27.74 17.75
N PRO A 222 11.18 26.82 17.82
CA PRO A 222 10.17 26.67 16.78
C PRO A 222 9.42 27.98 16.48
N ASN A 223 9.26 28.30 15.21
CA ASN A 223 8.37 29.37 14.77
C ASN A 223 7.01 28.77 14.37
N MET A 224 6.00 29.01 15.19
CA MET A 224 4.65 28.49 15.01
C MET A 224 3.72 29.48 14.28
N GLU A 225 4.26 30.53 13.69
CA GLU A 225 3.48 31.58 12.99
C GLU A 225 3.78 31.58 11.49
N ARG A 226 5.05 31.31 11.10
CA ARG A 226 5.45 31.31 9.69
C ARG A 226 4.97 30.03 8.98
N GLY A 227 4.35 30.20 7.81
CA GLY A 227 4.04 29.08 6.92
C GLY A 227 2.91 28.18 7.39
N VAL A 228 2.05 28.64 8.31
CA VAL A 228 0.97 27.84 8.90
C VAL A 228 -0.35 27.92 8.12
N SER A 229 -0.50 28.93 7.28
CA SER A 229 -1.72 29.10 6.47
C SER A 229 -1.79 28.07 5.33
N SER A 230 -2.99 27.84 4.81
CA SER A 230 -3.20 26.94 3.66
C SER A 230 -2.53 27.46 2.39
N GLU A 231 -2.45 28.78 2.22
CA GLU A 231 -1.81 29.43 1.07
C GLU A 231 -0.29 29.21 1.10
N ALA A 232 0.29 29.07 2.28
CA ALA A 232 1.71 28.81 2.44
C ALA A 232 2.13 27.36 2.13
N SER A 233 1.17 26.45 2.01
CA SER A 233 1.45 25.04 1.68
C SER A 233 1.91 24.86 0.24
N PRO A 234 2.82 23.92 -0.05
CA PRO A 234 3.14 23.54 -1.42
C PRO A 234 1.90 23.06 -2.18
N TYR A 235 2.03 22.91 -3.49
CA TYR A 235 0.95 22.46 -4.37
C TYR A 235 0.43 21.07 -3.96
N SER A 236 -0.90 20.94 -4.02
CA SER A 236 -1.61 19.68 -3.88
C SER A 236 -2.77 19.66 -4.90
N TYR A 237 -2.96 18.54 -5.60
CA TYR A 237 -3.95 18.42 -6.66
C TYR A 237 -5.37 18.77 -6.19
N THR A 238 -5.72 18.35 -4.97
CA THR A 238 -7.01 18.64 -4.34
C THR A 238 -6.83 19.72 -3.26
N LYS A 239 -6.56 20.96 -3.65
CA LYS A 239 -6.60 22.10 -2.70
C LYS A 239 -8.03 22.38 -2.21
N ASP A 240 -9.03 22.06 -3.05
CA ASP A 240 -10.43 22.18 -2.68
C ASP A 240 -10.87 21.02 -1.82
N GLU A 241 -11.66 21.30 -0.81
CA GLU A 241 -12.21 20.28 0.07
C GLU A 241 -13.13 19.32 -0.72
N VAL A 242 -12.89 18.04 -0.60
CA VAL A 242 -13.59 16.95 -1.28
C VAL A 242 -14.15 15.98 -0.24
N VAL A 243 -15.32 15.46 -0.46
CA VAL A 243 -15.88 14.38 0.38
C VAL A 243 -15.08 13.10 0.15
N SER A 244 -14.72 12.41 1.24
CA SER A 244 -14.03 11.12 1.18
C SER A 244 -14.88 10.06 0.51
N ILE A 245 -14.26 9.19 -0.28
CA ILE A 245 -14.96 8.07 -0.93
C ILE A 245 -15.58 7.19 0.16
N PRO A 246 -16.87 6.81 0.04
CA PRO A 246 -17.46 5.82 0.93
C PRO A 246 -16.69 4.49 0.90
N TYR A 247 -16.77 3.75 1.98
CA TYR A 247 -16.19 2.41 2.08
C TYR A 247 -17.16 1.47 2.77
N VAL A 248 -16.98 0.17 2.58
CA VAL A 248 -17.70 -0.84 3.34
C VAL A 248 -16.99 -1.11 4.66
N ASP A 249 -17.75 -1.18 5.75
CA ASP A 249 -17.21 -1.43 7.09
C ASP A 249 -16.70 -2.89 7.24
N LYS A 250 -17.34 -3.81 6.55
CA LYS A 250 -16.95 -5.23 6.49
C LYS A 250 -16.83 -5.71 5.05
N ASP A 251 -15.97 -6.70 4.84
CA ASP A 251 -15.82 -7.33 3.55
C ASP A 251 -17.16 -7.91 3.06
N LEU A 252 -17.50 -7.62 1.82
CA LEU A 252 -18.60 -8.25 1.12
C LEU A 252 -18.06 -9.47 0.36
N ASN A 253 -17.98 -10.58 1.08
CA ASN A 253 -17.49 -11.84 0.52
C ASN A 253 -18.58 -12.55 -0.30
N LEU A 254 -18.20 -13.66 -0.93
CA LEU A 254 -19.15 -14.63 -1.49
C LEU A 254 -20.10 -15.09 -0.39
N PHE A 255 -21.41 -14.90 -0.55
CA PHE A 255 -22.41 -15.19 0.49
C PHE A 255 -23.45 -16.22 0.02
N MET A 256 -23.99 -17.01 0.97
CA MET A 256 -24.97 -18.06 0.67
C MET A 256 -26.40 -17.50 0.54
N ASP A 257 -26.91 -16.95 1.61
CA ASP A 257 -28.32 -16.51 1.69
C ASP A 257 -28.46 -15.02 1.58
N LYS A 258 -27.87 -14.29 2.53
CA LYS A 258 -27.90 -12.84 2.62
C LYS A 258 -26.58 -12.29 3.10
N VAL A 259 -26.29 -11.07 2.71
CA VAL A 259 -25.16 -10.28 3.23
C VAL A 259 -25.62 -8.89 3.64
N THR A 260 -25.13 -8.42 4.79
CA THR A 260 -25.40 -7.07 5.28
C THR A 260 -24.35 -6.11 4.73
N VAL A 261 -24.82 -5.03 4.10
CA VAL A 261 -23.98 -3.94 3.58
C VAL A 261 -24.01 -2.79 4.56
N ALA A 262 -22.86 -2.44 5.13
CA ALA A 262 -22.66 -1.26 5.96
C ALA A 262 -21.69 -0.30 5.27
N LEU A 263 -22.15 0.90 4.92
CA LEU A 263 -21.36 1.95 4.28
C LEU A 263 -20.93 2.98 5.31
N ALA A 264 -19.75 3.53 5.15
CA ALA A 264 -19.24 4.62 5.98
C ALA A 264 -18.40 5.59 5.14
N THR A 265 -18.17 6.80 5.65
CA THR A 265 -17.21 7.78 5.10
C THR A 265 -16.48 8.48 6.24
N THR A 266 -15.26 8.92 5.99
CA THR A 266 -14.45 9.67 6.97
C THR A 266 -14.80 11.16 7.02
N THR A 267 -15.51 11.68 6.02
CA THR A 267 -15.96 13.08 6.03
C THR A 267 -17.15 13.21 6.98
N LYS A 268 -16.94 13.92 8.07
CA LYS A 268 -17.96 14.16 9.07
C LYS A 268 -19.17 14.87 8.44
N ASP A 269 -20.39 14.42 8.80
CA ASP A 269 -21.68 14.98 8.35
C ASP A 269 -21.87 14.96 6.82
N ALA A 270 -21.18 14.06 6.10
CA ALA A 270 -21.44 13.84 4.69
C ALA A 270 -22.53 12.79 4.49
N GLU A 271 -23.44 13.06 3.54
CA GLU A 271 -24.43 12.10 3.07
C GLU A 271 -23.80 11.07 2.13
N ILE A 272 -24.16 9.80 2.30
CA ILE A 272 -23.81 8.74 1.37
C ILE A 272 -25.05 8.43 0.52
N ARG A 273 -24.94 8.58 -0.80
CA ARG A 273 -25.95 8.16 -1.76
C ARG A 273 -25.47 6.90 -2.48
N TYR A 274 -26.40 5.98 -2.76
CA TYR A 274 -26.03 4.71 -3.39
C TYR A 274 -27.04 4.22 -4.43
N THR A 275 -26.59 3.30 -5.29
CA THR A 275 -27.37 2.58 -6.28
C THR A 275 -27.06 1.09 -6.25
N LEU A 276 -28.02 0.25 -6.66
CA LEU A 276 -27.89 -1.21 -6.71
C LEU A 276 -28.15 -1.75 -8.14
N ASP A 277 -28.32 -0.86 -9.11
CA ASP A 277 -28.58 -1.17 -10.53
C ASP A 277 -27.37 -0.87 -11.44
N GLY A 278 -26.24 -0.47 -10.82
CA GLY A 278 -25.00 -0.13 -11.54
C GLY A 278 -24.95 1.29 -12.09
N SER A 279 -26.02 2.10 -11.92
CA SER A 279 -26.01 3.51 -12.29
C SER A 279 -25.09 4.34 -11.37
N GLU A 280 -24.59 5.50 -11.85
CA GLU A 280 -23.79 6.40 -11.02
C GLU A 280 -24.66 7.11 -9.97
N PRO A 281 -24.27 7.08 -8.68
CA PRO A 281 -25.00 7.79 -7.64
C PRO A 281 -24.95 9.30 -7.83
N THR A 282 -26.11 9.93 -7.69
CA THR A 282 -26.33 11.38 -7.71
C THR A 282 -26.94 11.85 -6.38
N GLU A 283 -27.10 13.15 -6.17
CA GLU A 283 -27.78 13.71 -4.99
C GLU A 283 -29.25 13.24 -4.86
N GLN A 284 -29.86 12.77 -5.96
CA GLN A 284 -31.23 12.23 -5.99
C GLN A 284 -31.29 10.71 -5.77
N SER A 285 -30.14 10.02 -5.74
CA SER A 285 -30.08 8.59 -5.46
C SER A 285 -30.48 8.29 -4.01
N ALA A 286 -30.74 7.02 -3.72
CA ALA A 286 -31.12 6.59 -2.36
C ALA A 286 -30.11 7.05 -1.29
N LEU A 287 -30.60 7.64 -0.22
CA LEU A 287 -29.78 8.03 0.93
C LEU A 287 -29.48 6.78 1.78
N TYR A 288 -28.22 6.61 2.13
CA TYR A 288 -27.84 5.57 3.08
C TYR A 288 -28.03 6.07 4.52
N GLU A 289 -28.98 5.49 5.23
CA GLU A 289 -29.30 5.82 6.62
C GLU A 289 -28.88 4.73 7.61
N GLN A 290 -28.94 3.47 7.17
CA GLN A 290 -28.61 2.31 8.00
C GLN A 290 -28.16 1.11 7.15
N PRO A 291 -27.50 0.09 7.73
CA PRO A 291 -27.16 -1.13 7.02
C PRO A 291 -28.38 -1.82 6.40
N PHE A 292 -28.20 -2.35 5.19
CA PHE A 292 -29.24 -3.08 4.46
C PHE A 292 -28.76 -4.47 4.01
N GLU A 293 -29.70 -5.38 3.73
CA GLU A 293 -29.41 -6.74 3.30
C GLU A 293 -29.53 -6.90 1.79
N LEU A 294 -28.67 -7.74 1.22
CA LEU A 294 -28.74 -8.23 -0.15
C LEU A 294 -28.93 -9.75 -0.13
N ASP A 295 -29.79 -10.25 -1.01
CA ASP A 295 -30.10 -11.67 -1.18
C ASP A 295 -29.78 -12.21 -2.59
N LYS A 296 -29.16 -11.35 -3.42
CA LYS A 296 -28.72 -11.65 -4.79
C LYS A 296 -27.42 -10.94 -5.12
N THR A 297 -26.71 -11.45 -6.12
CA THR A 297 -25.53 -10.77 -6.67
C THR A 297 -25.88 -9.34 -7.07
N THR A 298 -25.16 -8.37 -6.51
CA THR A 298 -25.45 -6.96 -6.67
C THR A 298 -24.17 -6.14 -6.78
N LEU A 299 -24.09 -5.28 -7.79
CA LEU A 299 -23.08 -4.23 -7.89
C LEU A 299 -23.56 -3.01 -7.10
N ILE A 300 -22.88 -2.70 -6.03
CA ILE A 300 -23.15 -1.54 -5.19
C ILE A 300 -22.27 -0.40 -5.67
N LYS A 301 -22.87 0.74 -5.97
CA LYS A 301 -22.16 1.99 -6.17
C LYS A 301 -22.57 2.98 -5.09
N ALA A 302 -21.60 3.69 -4.50
CA ALA A 302 -21.85 4.67 -3.45
C ALA A 302 -20.97 5.92 -3.62
N LYS A 303 -21.52 7.09 -3.32
CA LYS A 303 -20.87 8.37 -3.46
C LYS A 303 -21.23 9.28 -2.29
N GLY A 304 -20.23 10.02 -1.79
CA GLY A 304 -20.41 10.98 -0.70
C GLY A 304 -20.70 12.38 -1.21
N PHE A 305 -21.64 13.07 -0.52
CA PHE A 305 -22.03 14.44 -0.81
C PHE A 305 -22.05 15.27 0.49
N LYS A 306 -21.66 16.53 0.40
CA LYS A 306 -21.77 17.50 1.48
C LYS A 306 -21.79 18.90 0.90
N GLU A 307 -22.70 19.75 1.39
CA GLU A 307 -22.78 21.14 0.96
C GLU A 307 -21.44 21.88 1.18
N GLY A 308 -21.02 22.68 0.23
CA GLY A 308 -19.75 23.42 0.25
C GLY A 308 -18.52 22.58 -0.09
N LEU A 309 -18.65 21.26 -0.27
CA LEU A 309 -17.57 20.39 -0.71
C LEU A 309 -17.87 19.80 -2.09
N ARG A 310 -16.81 19.47 -2.81
CA ARG A 310 -16.92 18.65 -4.02
C ARG A 310 -17.27 17.20 -3.63
N SER A 311 -18.23 16.58 -4.33
CA SER A 311 -18.61 15.19 -4.10
C SER A 311 -17.43 14.22 -4.26
N SER A 312 -17.47 13.10 -3.56
CA SER A 312 -16.44 12.05 -3.66
C SER A 312 -16.39 11.42 -5.07
N ARG A 313 -15.35 10.63 -5.31
CA ARG A 313 -15.40 9.58 -6.35
C ARG A 313 -16.36 8.49 -5.89
N THR A 314 -16.81 7.66 -6.86
CA THR A 314 -17.74 6.56 -6.61
C THR A 314 -17.00 5.34 -6.10
N LEU A 315 -17.42 4.78 -4.96
CA LEU A 315 -17.14 3.41 -4.59
C LEU A 315 -17.89 2.48 -5.54
N SER A 316 -17.23 1.45 -6.04
CA SER A 316 -17.86 0.36 -6.80
C SER A 316 -17.39 -0.97 -6.20
N ILE A 317 -18.34 -1.79 -5.71
CA ILE A 317 -18.05 -3.07 -5.07
C ILE A 317 -19.15 -4.08 -5.36
N SER A 318 -18.76 -5.33 -5.63
CA SER A 318 -19.71 -6.44 -5.89
C SER A 318 -19.90 -7.27 -4.63
N ALA A 319 -21.17 -7.50 -4.27
CA ALA A 319 -21.58 -8.56 -3.38
C ALA A 319 -22.07 -9.74 -4.23
N THR A 320 -21.43 -10.90 -4.14
CA THR A 320 -21.71 -12.05 -5.01
C THR A 320 -22.41 -13.15 -4.25
N LYS A 321 -23.65 -13.49 -4.67
CA LYS A 321 -24.34 -14.66 -4.13
C LYS A 321 -23.71 -15.93 -4.67
N ALA A 322 -23.39 -16.85 -3.78
CA ALA A 322 -22.74 -18.10 -4.08
C ALA A 322 -23.65 -19.06 -4.86
N GLU A 323 -23.09 -19.66 -5.90
CA GLU A 323 -23.69 -20.81 -6.57
C GLU A 323 -22.91 -22.07 -6.18
N LEU A 324 -23.58 -22.98 -5.45
CA LEU A 324 -22.97 -24.21 -4.97
C LEU A 324 -22.62 -25.15 -6.14
N LYS A 325 -21.32 -25.41 -6.33
CA LYS A 325 -20.89 -26.46 -7.29
C LYS A 325 -21.29 -27.85 -6.80
N ALA A 326 -21.86 -28.65 -7.69
CA ALA A 326 -22.27 -30.00 -7.37
C ALA A 326 -21.05 -30.90 -7.10
N ALA A 327 -21.16 -31.74 -6.08
CA ALA A 327 -20.20 -32.79 -5.81
C ALA A 327 -20.25 -33.87 -6.90
N LEU A 328 -19.13 -34.54 -7.15
CA LEU A 328 -19.06 -35.70 -8.04
C LEU A 328 -19.68 -36.95 -7.37
N SER A 329 -20.45 -37.72 -8.14
CA SER A 329 -20.95 -39.03 -7.71
C SER A 329 -19.87 -40.09 -7.91
N VAL A 330 -18.86 -40.10 -7.05
CA VAL A 330 -17.73 -41.04 -7.11
C VAL A 330 -17.44 -41.66 -5.74
N ASN A 331 -16.89 -42.88 -5.75
CA ASN A 331 -16.37 -43.55 -4.57
C ASN A 331 -14.87 -43.75 -4.77
N PRO A 332 -14.02 -42.85 -4.22
CA PRO A 332 -12.57 -42.98 -4.34
C PRO A 332 -12.11 -44.30 -3.72
N THR A 333 -11.26 -45.02 -4.41
CA THR A 333 -10.72 -46.32 -3.99
C THR A 333 -9.30 -46.22 -3.45
N GLN A 334 -8.67 -45.06 -3.60
CA GLN A 334 -7.30 -44.80 -3.18
C GLN A 334 -7.21 -43.41 -2.54
N ASN A 335 -6.47 -43.29 -1.42
CA ASN A 335 -6.13 -42.04 -0.81
C ASN A 335 -4.86 -41.45 -1.45
N GLY A 336 -4.75 -40.11 -1.46
CA GLY A 336 -3.59 -39.39 -1.94
C GLY A 336 -3.91 -38.48 -3.14
N THR A 337 -2.88 -37.84 -3.65
CA THR A 337 -2.91 -36.99 -4.82
C THR A 337 -2.05 -37.56 -5.94
N SER A 338 -2.53 -37.53 -7.16
CA SER A 338 -1.69 -37.81 -8.31
C SER A 338 -0.80 -36.62 -8.59
N TYR A 339 0.45 -36.85 -8.96
CA TYR A 339 1.37 -35.80 -9.36
C TYR A 339 2.00 -36.07 -10.74
N LYS A 340 2.40 -34.97 -11.37
CA LYS A 340 3.27 -34.93 -12.54
C LYS A 340 4.42 -33.99 -12.22
N TYR A 341 5.66 -34.39 -12.54
CA TYR A 341 6.88 -33.63 -12.32
C TYR A 341 7.53 -33.28 -13.65
N PHE A 342 7.98 -32.02 -13.73
CA PHE A 342 8.59 -31.42 -14.91
C PHE A 342 9.84 -30.66 -14.51
N GLU A 343 10.79 -30.50 -15.44
CA GLU A 343 11.97 -29.63 -15.28
C GLU A 343 12.01 -28.62 -16.41
N GLY A 344 12.33 -27.38 -16.08
CA GLY A 344 12.40 -26.26 -17.01
C GLY A 344 12.29 -24.92 -16.29
N THR A 345 12.74 -23.84 -16.92
CA THR A 345 12.61 -22.48 -16.41
C THR A 345 11.19 -21.96 -16.70
N TYR A 346 10.48 -21.56 -15.67
CA TYR A 346 9.09 -21.14 -15.77
C TYR A 346 8.90 -19.75 -15.17
N GLN A 347 8.02 -18.95 -15.75
CA GLN A 347 7.56 -17.68 -15.20
C GLN A 347 6.05 -17.68 -14.96
N LYS A 348 5.36 -18.73 -15.44
CA LYS A 348 3.91 -18.93 -15.29
C LYS A 348 3.60 -20.42 -15.20
N VAL A 349 2.61 -20.78 -14.41
CA VAL A 349 2.15 -22.18 -14.31
C VAL A 349 1.70 -22.78 -15.64
N ALA A 350 1.21 -21.95 -16.57
CA ALA A 350 0.80 -22.39 -17.90
C ALA A 350 1.96 -22.89 -18.78
N ASP A 351 3.20 -22.61 -18.39
CA ASP A 351 4.41 -23.05 -19.11
C ASP A 351 4.86 -24.44 -18.66
N VAL A 352 4.46 -24.89 -17.48
CA VAL A 352 4.87 -26.18 -16.90
C VAL A 352 4.49 -27.35 -17.81
N GLU A 353 3.25 -27.40 -18.32
CA GLU A 353 2.79 -28.48 -19.21
C GLU A 353 3.42 -28.44 -20.62
N LYS A 354 4.18 -27.39 -20.96
CA LYS A 354 4.93 -27.32 -22.24
C LYS A 354 6.23 -28.12 -22.20
N SER A 355 6.75 -28.40 -21.01
CA SER A 355 7.95 -29.23 -20.82
C SER A 355 7.61 -30.72 -20.89
N PRO A 356 8.58 -31.58 -21.24
CA PRO A 356 8.39 -33.03 -21.21
C PRO A 356 8.06 -33.53 -19.79
N LEU A 357 7.07 -34.42 -19.69
CA LEU A 357 6.77 -35.10 -18.44
C LEU A 357 7.95 -36.03 -18.07
N LEU A 358 8.53 -35.85 -16.90
CA LEU A 358 9.67 -36.65 -16.44
C LEU A 358 9.25 -37.76 -15.48
N GLU A 359 8.29 -37.48 -14.60
CA GLU A 359 7.82 -38.45 -13.62
C GLU A 359 6.34 -38.23 -13.29
N SER A 360 5.66 -39.28 -12.91
CA SER A 360 4.28 -39.22 -12.41
C SER A 360 4.05 -40.35 -11.41
N GLY A 361 3.14 -40.11 -10.47
CA GLY A 361 2.83 -41.11 -9.44
C GLY A 361 1.69 -40.62 -8.53
N VAL A 362 1.60 -41.23 -7.36
CA VAL A 362 0.67 -40.88 -6.29
C VAL A 362 1.46 -40.68 -4.99
N MET A 363 1.12 -39.60 -4.29
CA MET A 363 1.70 -39.28 -2.98
C MET A 363 0.57 -38.97 -1.97
N PRO A 364 0.84 -38.98 -0.65
CA PRO A 364 -0.21 -38.76 0.37
C PRO A 364 -0.90 -37.41 0.26
N GLU A 365 -0.15 -36.34 -0.04
CA GLU A 365 -0.60 -34.95 -0.18
C GLU A 365 0.31 -34.18 -1.13
N PRO A 366 -0.12 -33.05 -1.73
CA PRO A 366 0.75 -32.20 -2.52
C PRO A 366 2.00 -31.79 -1.76
N SER A 367 3.17 -32.16 -2.31
CA SER A 367 4.48 -31.91 -1.70
C SER A 367 5.56 -31.81 -2.74
N ILE A 368 6.46 -30.86 -2.59
CA ILE A 368 7.63 -30.66 -3.46
C ILE A 368 8.90 -31.32 -2.94
N LYS A 369 8.86 -31.99 -1.77
CA LYS A 369 10.02 -32.65 -1.13
C LYS A 369 10.66 -33.75 -1.98
N GLY A 370 10.03 -34.16 -3.07
CA GLY A 370 10.57 -35.15 -4.02
C GLY A 370 11.17 -34.52 -5.29
N ALA A 371 11.33 -33.19 -5.33
CA ALA A 371 11.99 -32.52 -6.44
C ALA A 371 13.44 -33.01 -6.61
N LYS A 372 13.89 -33.14 -7.85
CA LYS A 372 15.24 -33.63 -8.18
C LYS A 372 16.25 -32.50 -8.38
N GLN A 373 15.77 -31.28 -8.43
CA GLN A 373 16.54 -30.05 -8.53
C GLN A 373 16.11 -29.10 -7.43
N GLU A 374 16.96 -28.17 -7.07
CA GLU A 374 16.63 -27.07 -6.15
C GLU A 374 15.83 -25.99 -6.87
N ASP A 375 16.19 -25.65 -8.12
CA ASP A 375 15.54 -24.66 -8.96
C ASP A 375 15.02 -25.28 -10.28
N HIS A 376 14.22 -24.52 -11.03
CA HIS A 376 13.78 -24.82 -12.40
C HIS A 376 12.97 -26.12 -12.55
N PHE A 377 11.97 -26.30 -11.72
CA PHE A 377 11.08 -27.44 -11.79
C PHE A 377 9.60 -27.05 -11.62
N GLY A 378 8.70 -27.97 -11.95
CA GLY A 378 7.29 -27.76 -11.76
C GLY A 378 6.54 -29.03 -11.38
N TYR A 379 5.46 -28.85 -10.65
CA TYR A 379 4.53 -29.92 -10.29
C TYR A 379 3.10 -29.60 -10.72
N ILE A 380 2.36 -30.64 -11.06
CA ILE A 380 0.91 -30.58 -11.20
C ILE A 380 0.33 -31.70 -10.34
N PHE A 381 -0.37 -31.29 -9.28
CA PHE A 381 -1.08 -32.18 -8.40
C PHE A 381 -2.56 -32.24 -8.79
N SER A 382 -3.18 -33.41 -8.73
CA SER A 382 -4.59 -33.58 -9.00
C SER A 382 -5.21 -34.67 -8.13
N GLY A 383 -6.45 -34.44 -7.70
CA GLY A 383 -7.14 -35.36 -6.83
C GLY A 383 -8.56 -34.90 -6.51
N LEU A 384 -9.10 -35.45 -5.44
CA LEU A 384 -10.42 -35.10 -4.93
C LEU A 384 -10.31 -34.61 -3.49
N ILE A 385 -10.92 -33.49 -3.18
CA ILE A 385 -11.20 -33.08 -1.81
C ILE A 385 -12.60 -33.51 -1.40
N ASN A 386 -12.80 -33.92 -0.17
CA ASN A 386 -14.12 -34.28 0.37
C ASN A 386 -14.55 -33.19 1.34
N VAL A 387 -15.52 -32.36 0.94
CA VAL A 387 -16.05 -31.31 1.81
C VAL A 387 -17.19 -31.84 2.68
N PRO A 388 -17.22 -31.51 3.98
CA PRO A 388 -18.13 -32.15 4.92
C PRO A 388 -19.58 -31.66 4.84
N GLU A 389 -19.81 -30.44 4.33
CA GLU A 389 -21.13 -29.80 4.27
C GLU A 389 -21.22 -28.79 3.13
N ASP A 390 -22.45 -28.37 2.79
CA ASP A 390 -22.67 -27.28 1.83
C ASP A 390 -22.18 -25.96 2.41
N GLY A 391 -21.35 -25.20 1.66
CA GLY A 391 -20.82 -23.94 2.17
C GLY A 391 -19.88 -23.22 1.24
N VAL A 392 -19.46 -22.03 1.67
CA VAL A 392 -18.37 -21.27 1.05
C VAL A 392 -17.05 -21.70 1.68
N TYR A 393 -16.14 -22.19 0.88
CA TYR A 393 -14.81 -22.64 1.28
C TYR A 393 -13.77 -21.66 0.84
N THR A 394 -12.89 -21.25 1.77
CA THR A 394 -11.70 -20.48 1.48
C THR A 394 -10.53 -21.43 1.30
N PHE A 395 -9.83 -21.28 0.20
CA PHE A 395 -8.59 -21.99 -0.10
C PHE A 395 -7.42 -21.01 -0.04
N GLN A 396 -6.28 -21.49 0.42
CA GLN A 396 -5.03 -20.75 0.42
C GLN A 396 -3.94 -21.61 -0.18
N THR A 397 -3.12 -21.04 -1.05
CA THR A 397 -1.77 -21.53 -1.33
C THR A 397 -0.76 -20.54 -0.77
N ARG A 398 0.38 -21.04 -0.32
CA ARG A 398 1.57 -20.26 -0.07
C ARG A 398 2.70 -20.94 -0.82
N SER A 399 3.32 -20.24 -1.72
CA SER A 399 4.35 -20.79 -2.60
C SER A 399 5.48 -19.81 -2.85
N ASP A 400 6.63 -20.35 -3.02
CA ASP A 400 7.82 -19.83 -3.61
C ASP A 400 8.19 -20.78 -4.75
N ASP A 401 8.09 -20.48 -5.99
CA ASP A 401 7.51 -19.32 -6.66
C ASP A 401 5.98 -19.44 -6.87
N GLY A 402 5.56 -19.68 -8.10
CA GLY A 402 4.20 -19.59 -8.54
C GLY A 402 3.32 -20.80 -8.25
N SER A 403 2.06 -20.54 -7.87
CA SER A 403 1.04 -21.59 -7.78
C SER A 403 -0.34 -21.14 -8.20
N VAL A 404 -1.13 -22.06 -8.77
CA VAL A 404 -2.54 -21.83 -9.11
C VAL A 404 -3.37 -23.05 -8.71
N LEU A 405 -4.46 -22.80 -7.99
CA LEU A 405 -5.41 -23.84 -7.61
C LEU A 405 -6.70 -23.71 -8.39
N TYR A 406 -7.10 -24.81 -9.02
CA TYR A 406 -8.43 -25.00 -9.62
C TYR A 406 -9.25 -25.95 -8.76
N ILE A 407 -10.54 -25.62 -8.57
CA ILE A 407 -11.55 -26.52 -8.05
C ILE A 407 -12.59 -26.70 -9.15
N HIS A 408 -12.83 -27.93 -9.61
CA HIS A 408 -13.41 -28.19 -10.92
C HIS A 408 -12.59 -27.49 -12.02
N ASP A 409 -13.23 -26.68 -12.86
CA ASP A 409 -12.57 -25.92 -13.93
C ASP A 409 -12.42 -24.42 -13.56
N GLU A 410 -12.73 -24.05 -12.30
CA GLU A 410 -12.64 -22.66 -11.84
C GLU A 410 -11.31 -22.42 -11.14
N GLN A 411 -10.60 -21.38 -11.57
CA GLN A 411 -9.42 -20.89 -10.89
C GLN A 411 -9.83 -20.23 -9.56
N VAL A 412 -9.53 -20.89 -8.45
CA VAL A 412 -9.91 -20.42 -7.11
C VAL A 412 -8.81 -19.61 -6.46
N VAL A 413 -7.55 -20.06 -6.58
CA VAL A 413 -6.41 -19.30 -6.09
C VAL A 413 -5.47 -18.99 -7.23
N ASN A 414 -5.04 -17.75 -7.33
CA ASN A 414 -4.02 -17.30 -8.28
C ASN A 414 -2.84 -16.69 -7.53
N ASN A 415 -1.71 -17.37 -7.58
CA ASN A 415 -0.42 -16.93 -7.07
C ASN A 415 0.65 -17.14 -8.15
N ASP A 416 0.31 -16.83 -9.42
CA ASP A 416 1.08 -17.17 -10.61
C ASP A 416 2.09 -16.08 -10.98
N ALA A 417 3.18 -15.99 -10.23
CA ALA A 417 4.33 -15.14 -10.52
C ALA A 417 5.61 -15.74 -9.91
N SER A 418 6.78 -15.27 -10.35
CA SER A 418 8.03 -15.53 -9.64
C SER A 418 8.10 -14.57 -8.45
N HIS A 419 8.23 -15.11 -7.25
CA HIS A 419 8.21 -14.36 -5.98
C HIS A 419 8.60 -15.25 -4.79
N ALA A 420 9.16 -14.64 -3.75
CA ALA A 420 9.37 -15.31 -2.45
C ALA A 420 8.06 -15.88 -1.87
N ALA A 421 8.15 -16.77 -0.89
CA ALA A 421 7.03 -17.50 -0.32
C ALA A 421 5.90 -16.61 0.23
N ILE A 422 4.92 -16.26 -0.60
CA ILE A 422 3.73 -15.48 -0.24
C ILE A 422 2.44 -16.28 -0.29
N PRO A 423 1.46 -15.99 0.56
CA PRO A 423 0.15 -16.63 0.52
C PRO A 423 -0.79 -15.91 -0.46
N ALA A 424 -1.61 -16.69 -1.17
CA ALA A 424 -2.77 -16.21 -1.90
C ALA A 424 -4.02 -16.99 -1.49
N THR A 425 -5.19 -16.34 -1.50
CA THR A 425 -6.46 -16.94 -1.08
C THR A 425 -7.54 -16.76 -2.14
N GLY A 426 -8.49 -17.69 -2.16
CA GLY A 426 -9.68 -17.60 -2.97
C GLY A 426 -10.85 -18.38 -2.35
N MET A 427 -12.05 -18.12 -2.83
CA MET A 427 -13.26 -18.73 -2.29
C MET A 427 -14.09 -19.38 -3.39
N VAL A 428 -14.74 -20.48 -3.03
CA VAL A 428 -15.70 -21.17 -3.89
C VAL A 428 -16.80 -21.80 -3.06
N ALA A 429 -18.02 -21.81 -3.56
CA ALA A 429 -19.15 -22.45 -2.90
C ALA A 429 -19.30 -23.90 -3.39
N LEU A 430 -19.30 -24.85 -2.43
CA LEU A 430 -19.31 -26.29 -2.73
C LEU A 430 -20.44 -26.99 -2.00
N LYS A 431 -21.07 -27.95 -2.64
CA LYS A 431 -21.97 -28.91 -2.00
C LYS A 431 -21.14 -29.95 -1.25
N LYS A 432 -21.72 -30.53 -0.21
CA LYS A 432 -21.13 -31.67 0.50
C LYS A 432 -20.75 -32.80 -0.48
N GLY A 433 -19.52 -33.32 -0.31
CA GLY A 433 -19.04 -34.48 -1.11
C GLY A 433 -17.71 -34.22 -1.80
N PHE A 434 -17.40 -35.00 -2.82
CA PHE A 434 -16.09 -34.96 -3.48
C PHE A 434 -16.05 -33.94 -4.62
N HIS A 435 -14.99 -33.13 -4.64
CA HIS A 435 -14.74 -32.14 -5.68
C HIS A 435 -13.34 -32.33 -6.26
N PRO A 436 -13.18 -32.27 -7.57
CA PRO A 436 -11.87 -32.38 -8.21
C PRO A 436 -11.09 -31.10 -7.98
N TYR A 437 -9.81 -31.25 -7.73
CA TYR A 437 -8.87 -30.14 -7.70
C TYR A 437 -7.69 -30.40 -8.61
N LYS A 438 -7.06 -29.30 -9.07
CA LYS A 438 -5.77 -29.29 -9.72
C LYS A 438 -4.94 -28.14 -9.16
N LEU A 439 -3.78 -28.45 -8.61
CA LEU A 439 -2.82 -27.48 -8.07
C LEU A 439 -1.59 -27.51 -8.94
N TYR A 440 -1.29 -26.40 -9.57
CA TYR A 440 -0.06 -26.14 -10.30
C TYR A 440 0.94 -25.46 -9.41
N TYR A 441 2.21 -25.79 -9.58
CA TYR A 441 3.34 -25.16 -8.91
C TYR A 441 4.53 -25.12 -9.86
N PHE A 442 5.32 -24.04 -9.79
CA PHE A 442 6.65 -24.00 -10.36
C PHE A 442 7.61 -23.27 -9.41
N GLU A 443 8.87 -23.65 -9.54
CA GLU A 443 10.04 -23.05 -8.93
C GLU A 443 10.93 -22.51 -10.05
N ASP A 444 11.27 -21.20 -9.97
CA ASP A 444 12.11 -20.52 -10.94
C ASP A 444 13.54 -20.38 -10.39
N TYR A 445 13.70 -19.68 -9.26
CA TYR A 445 15.03 -19.38 -8.70
C TYR A 445 14.96 -18.97 -7.23
N GLU A 446 15.85 -19.51 -6.38
CA GLU A 446 16.03 -19.22 -4.95
C GLU A 446 14.81 -19.45 -4.03
N GLY A 447 14.79 -20.55 -3.33
CA GLY A 447 13.90 -20.79 -2.20
C GLY A 447 12.57 -21.51 -2.55
N GLU A 448 12.59 -22.84 -2.51
CA GLU A 448 11.42 -23.66 -2.80
C GLU A 448 10.45 -23.80 -1.62
N TYR A 449 9.19 -23.41 -1.81
CA TYR A 449 8.15 -23.58 -0.80
C TYR A 449 6.78 -23.83 -1.43
N LEU A 450 6.06 -24.83 -0.93
CA LEU A 450 4.65 -25.05 -1.24
C LEU A 450 3.89 -25.52 -0.01
N SER A 451 2.83 -24.81 0.33
CA SER A 451 1.79 -25.27 1.23
C SER A 451 0.42 -24.90 0.71
N TRP A 452 -0.59 -25.66 1.03
CA TRP A 452 -1.98 -25.33 0.77
C TRP A 452 -2.86 -25.70 1.96
N ALA A 453 -3.93 -24.94 2.14
CA ALA A 453 -4.90 -25.14 3.21
C ALA A 453 -6.30 -24.71 2.74
N TRP A 454 -7.33 -25.20 3.40
CA TRP A 454 -8.70 -24.76 3.16
C TRP A 454 -9.54 -24.85 4.43
N ASN A 455 -10.57 -23.99 4.52
CA ASN A 455 -11.48 -23.92 5.65
C ASN A 455 -12.89 -23.58 5.16
N CYS A 456 -13.91 -24.12 5.81
CA CYS A 456 -15.29 -23.73 5.61
C CYS A 456 -15.56 -22.42 6.36
N LEU A 457 -16.04 -21.40 5.65
CA LEU A 457 -16.62 -20.23 6.28
C LEU A 457 -18.06 -20.60 6.68
N LEU A 458 -18.22 -21.07 7.90
CA LEU A 458 -19.54 -21.14 8.51
C LEU A 458 -20.04 -19.70 8.72
N TYR A 459 -20.91 -19.22 7.85
CA TYR A 459 -21.75 -18.05 8.16
C TYR A 459 -22.79 -18.47 9.19
N THR A 460 -22.36 -18.60 10.43
CA THR A 460 -23.31 -18.48 11.53
C THR A 460 -23.72 -17.01 11.56
N SER A 461 -24.98 -16.74 11.25
CA SER A 461 -25.66 -15.52 11.70
C SER A 461 -25.19 -15.24 13.11
N PRO A 462 -24.74 -14.03 13.47
CA PRO A 462 -24.49 -13.73 14.86
C PRO A 462 -25.79 -13.96 15.59
N SER A 463 -25.83 -14.99 16.40
CA SER A 463 -26.91 -15.21 17.36
C SER A 463 -26.98 -13.94 18.22
N PRO A 464 -28.14 -13.32 18.42
CA PRO A 464 -28.26 -12.20 19.33
C PRO A 464 -28.23 -12.75 20.77
N ARG A 465 -27.04 -13.13 21.26
CA ARG A 465 -26.73 -13.41 22.69
C ARG A 465 -25.20 -13.38 22.85
N ASP A 466 -24.80 -12.32 23.43
CA ASP A 466 -23.81 -11.96 24.44
C ASP A 466 -23.13 -10.62 24.13
#